data_2824814bfee8f49ebddda5131ab4f80e
#
_entry.id   2824814bfee8f49ebddda5131ab4f80e
#
_cell.length_a   1.000
_cell.length_b   1.000
_cell.length_c   1.000
_cell.angle_alpha   90.00
_cell.angle_beta   90.00
_cell.angle_gamma   90.00
#
_symmetry.space_group_name_H-M   'P 1'
#
loop_
_entity.id
_entity.type
_entity.pdbx_description
1 polymer ?
#
loop_
_entity_poly.entity_id
_entity_poly.type
_entity_poly.pdbx_seq_one_letter_code
_entity_poly.pdbx_strand_id
1 'polypeptide(L)'
;MQEAYILLWNRKKKRGIGYMANFTELDRYLFGQATHYEIYRKLGAHFTEEKGVKGVCFDLWAPNARRVFVIGTFNGWDEGAHEMKRLEPETMGIYELFIPGLKEGDLYKYLIETNDGRRLYKADPYANYAELRPGTASAVADIDHFKWTDSKWMTARAAEEDVYAQPMAIYEVHPGSWKRHPGREDDGFYSYRELADSLIPYVKEMGYTHIELMGISEYPFDGSWGYQVTGYYAPTALLLFHNPSTA
;
A
#
# COMPACT_ATOMS: atom_id res chain seq x y z
N MET A 1 -26.98 -0.27 13.62
CA MET A 1 -25.75 0.24 12.98
C MET A 1 -24.95 -0.84 12.25
N GLN A 2 -24.89 -2.07 12.75
CA GLN A 2 -24.17 -3.19 12.08
C GLN A 2 -24.78 -3.60 10.73
N GLU A 3 -26.08 -3.61 10.58
CA GLU A 3 -26.74 -3.96 9.30
C GLU A 3 -26.47 -2.95 8.17
N ALA A 4 -26.27 -1.68 8.49
CA ALA A 4 -25.93 -0.65 7.51
C ALA A 4 -24.50 -0.86 6.92
N TYR A 5 -23.56 -1.36 7.72
CA TYR A 5 -22.20 -1.68 7.28
C TYR A 5 -22.17 -2.88 6.34
N ILE A 6 -22.93 -3.94 6.64
CA ILE A 6 -23.03 -5.15 5.82
C ILE A 6 -23.73 -4.84 4.48
N LEU A 7 -24.76 -3.99 4.48
CA LEU A 7 -25.46 -3.56 3.26
C LEU A 7 -24.59 -2.67 2.35
N LEU A 8 -23.75 -1.81 2.93
CA LEU A 8 -22.78 -1.01 2.16
C LEU A 8 -21.68 -1.87 1.57
N TRP A 9 -21.19 -2.89 2.29
CA TRP A 9 -20.19 -3.82 1.82
C TRP A 9 -20.71 -4.73 0.67
N ASN A 10 -21.96 -5.21 0.79
CA ASN A 10 -22.62 -6.01 -0.25
C ASN A 10 -23.04 -5.21 -1.49
N ARG A 11 -23.30 -3.90 -1.38
CA ARG A 11 -23.57 -3.04 -2.55
C ARG A 11 -22.32 -2.78 -3.40
N LYS A 12 -21.12 -2.79 -2.82
CA LYS A 12 -19.86 -2.61 -3.56
C LYS A 12 -19.51 -3.81 -4.45
N LYS A 13 -20.00 -5.04 -4.14
CA LYS A 13 -19.78 -6.25 -4.97
C LYS A 13 -20.53 -6.28 -6.31
N LYS A 14 -21.49 -5.36 -6.56
CA LYS A 14 -22.29 -5.33 -7.80
C LYS A 14 -22.01 -4.17 -8.75
N ARG A 15 -21.05 -3.30 -8.47
CA ARG A 15 -20.63 -2.29 -9.42
C ARG A 15 -19.39 -2.79 -10.16
N GLY A 16 -19.65 -3.41 -11.32
CA GLY A 16 -18.64 -3.60 -12.34
C GLY A 16 -18.06 -2.24 -12.71
N ILE A 17 -16.77 -2.14 -12.63
CA ILE A 17 -15.83 -1.34 -13.40
C ILE A 17 -16.41 -0.03 -13.95
N GLY A 18 -16.26 0.99 -13.19
CA GLY A 18 -16.39 2.38 -13.55
C GLY A 18 -15.64 3.18 -12.49
N TYR A 19 -14.34 3.02 -12.43
CA TYR A 19 -13.51 3.85 -11.58
C TYR A 19 -13.45 5.25 -12.20
N MET A 20 -14.22 6.16 -11.63
CA MET A 20 -13.79 7.55 -11.65
C MET A 20 -12.79 7.67 -10.51
N ALA A 21 -11.53 7.76 -10.82
CA ALA A 21 -10.42 7.93 -9.88
C ALA A 21 -10.39 9.33 -9.27
N ASN A 22 -11.41 10.04 -9.31
CA ASN A 22 -11.44 11.43 -8.91
C ASN A 22 -11.96 11.52 -7.49
N PHE A 23 -11.38 12.38 -6.72
CA PHE A 23 -11.94 12.82 -5.46
C PHE A 23 -13.36 13.35 -5.70
N THR A 24 -14.36 12.62 -5.20
CA THR A 24 -15.75 13.05 -5.27
C THR A 24 -16.03 14.17 -4.26
N GLU A 25 -17.19 14.82 -4.36
CA GLU A 25 -17.61 15.80 -3.34
C GLU A 25 -17.72 15.18 -1.94
N LEU A 26 -18.16 13.92 -1.87
CA LEU A 26 -18.21 13.20 -0.60
C LEU A 26 -16.79 12.95 -0.05
N ASP A 27 -15.83 12.54 -0.89
CA ASP A 27 -14.44 12.36 -0.46
C ASP A 27 -13.86 13.67 0.08
N ARG A 28 -14.11 14.79 -0.61
CA ARG A 28 -13.67 16.12 -0.17
C ARG A 28 -14.27 16.53 1.18
N TYR A 29 -15.56 16.30 1.34
CA TYR A 29 -16.25 16.58 2.59
C TYR A 29 -15.66 15.74 3.74
N LEU A 30 -15.57 14.42 3.57
CA LEU A 30 -15.05 13.52 4.60
C LEU A 30 -13.57 13.81 4.91
N PHE A 31 -12.76 14.13 3.91
CA PHE A 31 -11.36 14.50 4.10
C PHE A 31 -11.24 15.81 4.90
N GLY A 32 -12.03 16.83 4.55
CA GLY A 32 -12.08 18.09 5.27
C GLY A 32 -12.54 17.97 6.73
N GLN A 33 -13.35 16.95 7.05
CA GLN A 33 -13.78 16.62 8.41
C GLN A 33 -12.80 15.69 9.17
N ALA A 34 -11.71 15.26 8.53
CA ALA A 34 -10.79 14.24 9.05
C ALA A 34 -11.48 12.91 9.41
N THR A 35 -12.55 12.56 8.70
CA THR A 35 -13.35 11.34 8.91
C THR A 35 -13.34 10.39 7.72
N HIS A 36 -12.46 10.62 6.76
CA HIS A 36 -12.31 9.73 5.60
C HIS A 36 -11.43 8.54 5.92
N TYR A 37 -11.97 7.54 6.62
CA TYR A 37 -11.22 6.35 7.08
C TYR A 37 -10.74 5.43 5.94
N GLU A 38 -11.27 5.57 4.72
CA GLU A 38 -10.84 4.83 3.53
C GLU A 38 -10.04 5.71 2.54
N ILE A 39 -9.39 6.78 3.03
CA ILE A 39 -8.66 7.73 2.17
C ILE A 39 -7.53 7.06 1.37
N TYR A 40 -6.96 5.96 1.87
CA TYR A 40 -5.96 5.15 1.18
C TYR A 40 -6.45 4.54 -0.15
N ARG A 41 -7.76 4.52 -0.39
CA ARG A 41 -8.37 4.10 -1.66
C ARG A 41 -8.40 5.23 -2.70
N LYS A 42 -8.01 6.43 -2.28
CA LYS A 42 -7.99 7.64 -3.10
C LYS A 42 -6.58 8.17 -3.27
N LEU A 43 -5.89 8.45 -2.15
CA LEU A 43 -4.50 8.88 -2.18
C LEU A 43 -3.59 7.71 -2.58
N GLY A 44 -2.53 8.02 -3.33
CA GLY A 44 -1.61 7.06 -3.91
C GLY A 44 -1.76 6.90 -5.41
N ALA A 45 -1.28 5.78 -5.93
CA ALA A 45 -1.34 5.41 -7.35
C ALA A 45 -2.33 4.26 -7.55
N HIS A 46 -3.41 4.50 -8.27
CA HIS A 46 -4.49 3.53 -8.47
C HIS A 46 -4.77 3.30 -9.95
N PHE A 47 -4.85 2.02 -10.36
CA PHE A 47 -5.29 1.68 -11.71
C PHE A 47 -6.73 2.14 -11.94
N THR A 48 -6.95 2.78 -13.08
CA THR A 48 -8.26 3.32 -13.44
C THR A 48 -8.44 3.40 -14.96
N GLU A 49 -9.63 3.80 -15.38
CA GLU A 49 -9.94 4.05 -16.78
C GLU A 49 -10.64 5.40 -16.91
N GLU A 50 -10.06 6.30 -17.70
CA GLU A 50 -10.66 7.58 -18.07
C GLU A 50 -11.05 7.58 -19.55
N LYS A 51 -12.32 7.84 -19.84
CA LYS A 51 -12.87 7.93 -21.20
C LYS A 51 -12.49 6.75 -22.10
N GLY A 52 -12.46 5.54 -21.53
CA GLY A 52 -12.10 4.33 -22.27
C GLY A 52 -10.60 4.06 -22.39
N VAL A 53 -9.75 4.88 -21.75
CA VAL A 53 -8.30 4.71 -21.73
C VAL A 53 -7.85 4.24 -20.36
N LYS A 54 -7.19 3.06 -20.31
CA LYS A 54 -6.62 2.51 -19.08
C LYS A 54 -5.32 3.22 -18.70
N GLY A 55 -5.12 3.43 -17.40
CA GLY A 55 -3.94 4.08 -16.86
C GLY A 55 -3.92 4.06 -15.34
N VAL A 56 -3.18 4.95 -14.75
CA VAL A 56 -3.04 5.12 -13.31
C VAL A 56 -3.38 6.55 -12.93
N CYS A 57 -4.24 6.73 -11.94
CA CYS A 57 -4.45 8.01 -11.30
C CYS A 57 -3.53 8.12 -10.09
N PHE A 58 -2.86 9.25 -9.97
CA PHE A 58 -2.01 9.62 -8.87
C PHE A 58 -2.70 10.73 -8.08
N ASP A 59 -2.90 10.52 -6.80
CA ASP A 59 -3.47 11.50 -5.89
C ASP A 59 -2.53 11.71 -4.70
N LEU A 60 -2.15 12.96 -4.45
CA LEU A 60 -1.23 13.33 -3.39
C LEU A 60 -1.76 14.48 -2.53
N TRP A 61 -1.69 14.33 -1.23
CA TRP A 61 -1.90 15.44 -0.30
C TRP A 61 -0.57 16.15 -0.01
N ALA A 62 -0.42 17.37 -0.53
CA ALA A 62 0.77 18.21 -0.36
C ALA A 62 0.38 19.69 -0.19
N PRO A 63 -0.26 20.07 0.94
CA PRO A 63 -0.89 21.39 1.11
C PRO A 63 0.07 22.56 0.97
N ASN A 64 1.34 22.35 1.30
CA ASN A 64 2.39 23.37 1.26
C ASN A 64 3.21 23.36 -0.05
N ALA A 65 2.86 22.51 -1.01
CA ALA A 65 3.52 22.49 -2.30
C ALA A 65 3.04 23.65 -3.19
N ARG A 66 3.97 24.24 -3.95
CA ARG A 66 3.66 25.16 -5.03
C ARG A 66 3.24 24.42 -6.29
N ARG A 67 4.00 23.37 -6.67
CA ARG A 67 3.76 22.47 -7.80
C ARG A 67 4.16 21.06 -7.43
N VAL A 68 3.54 20.09 -8.05
CA VAL A 68 3.86 18.68 -7.89
C VAL A 68 3.94 18.02 -9.28
N PHE A 69 4.90 17.10 -9.44
CA PHE A 69 5.06 16.31 -10.66
C PHE A 69 5.18 14.84 -10.31
N VAL A 70 4.70 13.96 -11.19
CA VAL A 70 4.98 12.53 -11.13
C VAL A 70 6.13 12.21 -12.08
N ILE A 71 7.23 11.73 -11.54
CA ILE A 71 8.42 11.32 -12.30
C ILE A 71 8.65 9.83 -12.11
N GLY A 72 9.12 9.14 -13.14
CA GLY A 72 9.29 7.69 -13.05
C GLY A 72 9.92 7.06 -14.27
N THR A 73 10.00 5.73 -14.29
CA THR A 73 10.55 4.96 -15.40
C THR A 73 9.82 5.20 -16.72
N PHE A 74 8.52 5.43 -16.67
CA PHE A 74 7.64 5.66 -17.82
C PHE A 74 7.89 6.98 -18.55
N ASN A 75 8.53 7.96 -17.93
CA ASN A 75 8.89 9.23 -18.54
C ASN A 75 10.38 9.55 -18.48
N GLY A 76 11.24 8.55 -18.21
CA GLY A 76 12.68 8.73 -18.08
C GLY A 76 13.09 9.65 -16.94
N TRP A 77 12.25 9.75 -15.90
CA TRP A 77 12.43 10.65 -14.73
C TRP A 77 12.42 12.13 -15.10
N ASP A 78 11.72 12.49 -16.19
CA ASP A 78 11.59 13.89 -16.64
C ASP A 78 10.80 14.71 -15.62
N GLU A 79 11.45 15.71 -15.06
CA GLU A 79 10.94 16.57 -13.99
C GLU A 79 9.87 17.57 -14.46
N GLY A 80 9.65 17.69 -15.77
CA GLY A 80 8.70 18.64 -16.36
C GLY A 80 7.50 18.01 -17.06
N ALA A 81 7.53 16.68 -17.31
CA ALA A 81 6.59 16.04 -18.19
C ALA A 81 5.18 15.86 -17.63
N HIS A 82 5.04 15.61 -16.31
CA HIS A 82 3.80 15.17 -15.69
C HIS A 82 3.44 16.01 -14.47
N GLU A 83 3.09 17.28 -14.70
CA GLU A 83 2.62 18.15 -13.63
C GLU A 83 1.22 17.76 -13.17
N MET A 84 1.04 17.61 -11.87
CA MET A 84 -0.25 17.32 -11.25
C MET A 84 -1.09 18.59 -11.11
N LYS A 85 -2.39 18.44 -11.28
CA LYS A 85 -3.36 19.52 -11.08
C LYS A 85 -3.77 19.58 -9.60
N ARG A 86 -3.68 20.75 -9.00
CA ARG A 86 -4.25 21.01 -7.67
C ARG A 86 -5.77 21.05 -7.75
N LEU A 87 -6.46 20.26 -6.91
CA LEU A 87 -7.92 20.18 -6.91
C LEU A 87 -8.55 21.33 -6.12
N GLU A 88 -9.76 21.71 -6.55
CA GLU A 88 -10.57 22.66 -5.81
C GLU A 88 -11.33 22.01 -4.63
N PRO A 89 -11.50 22.66 -3.47
CA PRO A 89 -10.87 23.96 -3.18
C PRO A 89 -9.35 23.81 -2.96
N GLU A 90 -8.56 24.70 -3.50
CA GLU A 90 -7.08 24.64 -3.41
C GLU A 90 -6.55 24.52 -1.99
N THR A 91 -7.33 25.00 -1.01
CA THR A 91 -7.00 24.94 0.43
C THR A 91 -6.91 23.50 0.95
N MET A 92 -7.51 22.52 0.29
CA MET A 92 -7.35 21.10 0.64
C MET A 92 -5.92 20.60 0.42
N GLY A 93 -5.22 21.16 -0.59
CA GLY A 93 -3.86 20.79 -0.91
C GLY A 93 -3.73 19.39 -1.53
N ILE A 94 -4.76 18.91 -2.22
CA ILE A 94 -4.74 17.64 -2.95
C ILE A 94 -4.37 17.92 -4.41
N TYR A 95 -3.48 17.10 -4.94
CA TYR A 95 -3.02 17.12 -6.33
C TYR A 95 -3.41 15.80 -7.00
N GLU A 96 -3.87 15.87 -8.24
CA GLU A 96 -4.33 14.72 -9.03
C GLU A 96 -3.72 14.73 -10.43
N LEU A 97 -3.40 13.54 -10.96
CA LEU A 97 -2.97 13.36 -12.34
C LEU A 97 -3.30 11.94 -12.81
N PHE A 98 -3.96 11.84 -13.97
CA PHE A 98 -4.10 10.57 -14.68
C PHE A 98 -3.00 10.43 -15.72
N ILE A 99 -2.31 9.27 -15.74
CA ILE A 99 -1.30 8.93 -16.74
C ILE A 99 -1.72 7.64 -17.45
N PRO A 100 -1.96 7.68 -18.77
CA PRO A 100 -2.38 6.51 -19.52
C PRO A 100 -1.23 5.51 -19.74
N GLY A 101 -1.57 4.22 -19.85
CA GLY A 101 -0.67 3.18 -20.33
C GLY A 101 0.38 2.69 -19.33
N LEU A 102 0.37 3.16 -18.09
CA LEU A 102 1.25 2.67 -17.04
C LEU A 102 0.92 1.22 -16.69
N LYS A 103 1.95 0.51 -16.20
CA LYS A 103 1.88 -0.92 -15.88
C LYS A 103 2.25 -1.15 -14.41
N GLU A 104 1.86 -2.31 -13.92
CA GLU A 104 2.35 -2.81 -12.65
C GLU A 104 3.89 -2.92 -12.67
N GLY A 105 4.53 -2.45 -11.59
CA GLY A 105 5.98 -2.39 -11.47
C GLY A 105 6.64 -1.10 -11.99
N ASP A 106 5.90 -0.20 -12.67
CA ASP A 106 6.45 1.10 -13.05
C ASP A 106 6.85 1.89 -11.80
N LEU A 107 8.12 2.30 -11.75
CA LEU A 107 8.66 3.05 -10.61
C LEU A 107 8.34 4.54 -10.74
N TYR A 108 8.01 5.16 -9.61
CA TYR A 108 7.72 6.60 -9.57
C TYR A 108 8.10 7.26 -8.26
N LYS A 109 8.23 8.59 -8.33
CA LYS A 109 8.33 9.51 -7.19
C LYS A 109 7.49 10.73 -7.44
N TYR A 110 7.17 11.45 -6.38
CA TYR A 110 6.68 12.82 -6.49
C TYR A 110 7.85 13.80 -6.41
N LEU A 111 7.96 14.68 -7.39
CA LEU A 111 8.77 15.87 -7.33
C LEU A 111 7.91 17.02 -6.83
N ILE A 112 8.22 17.53 -5.66
CA ILE A 112 7.49 18.61 -4.99
C ILE A 112 8.32 19.88 -5.07
N GLU A 113 7.80 20.91 -5.72
CA GLU A 113 8.36 22.26 -5.65
C GLU A 113 7.72 23.01 -4.47
N THR A 114 8.54 23.48 -3.55
CA THR A 114 8.09 24.26 -2.39
C THR A 114 7.95 25.73 -2.74
N ASN A 115 7.28 26.52 -1.88
CA ASN A 115 7.10 27.97 -2.08
C ASN A 115 8.41 28.76 -2.05
N ASP A 116 9.44 28.23 -1.37
CA ASP A 116 10.80 28.82 -1.32
C ASP A 116 11.70 28.32 -2.47
N GLY A 117 11.16 27.58 -3.43
CA GLY A 117 11.84 27.13 -4.65
C GLY A 117 12.68 25.87 -4.51
N ARG A 118 12.67 25.19 -3.37
CA ARG A 118 13.35 23.89 -3.22
C ARG A 118 12.60 22.81 -3.98
N ARG A 119 13.34 21.79 -4.45
CA ARG A 119 12.82 20.57 -5.07
C ARG A 119 13.03 19.38 -4.15
N LEU A 120 11.97 18.67 -3.84
CA LEU A 120 11.97 17.53 -2.95
C LEU A 120 11.48 16.29 -3.71
N TYR A 121 12.29 15.25 -3.75
CA TYR A 121 11.95 13.94 -4.36
C TYR A 121 11.43 13.03 -3.26
N LYS A 122 10.16 12.64 -3.33
CA LYS A 122 9.49 11.86 -2.29
C LYS A 122 8.89 10.58 -2.83
N ALA A 123 9.05 9.50 -2.07
CA ALA A 123 8.22 8.32 -2.25
C ALA A 123 6.75 8.65 -1.91
N ASP A 124 5.85 7.86 -2.44
CA ASP A 124 4.43 8.00 -2.15
C ASP A 124 4.10 7.41 -0.77
N PRO A 125 3.56 8.20 0.16
CA PRO A 125 3.20 7.69 1.49
C PRO A 125 2.04 6.67 1.47
N TYR A 126 1.27 6.61 0.38
CA TYR A 126 0.17 5.67 0.17
C TYR A 126 0.50 4.56 -0.82
N ALA A 127 1.76 4.44 -1.26
CA ALA A 127 2.15 3.37 -2.17
C ALA A 127 1.88 2.00 -1.56
N ASN A 128 1.33 1.09 -2.38
CA ASN A 128 1.12 -0.30 -2.00
C ASN A 128 2.36 -1.18 -2.23
N TYR A 129 3.37 -0.62 -2.89
CA TYR A 129 4.61 -1.32 -3.21
C TYR A 129 5.81 -0.36 -3.28
N ALA A 130 6.97 -0.79 -2.83
CA ALA A 130 8.21 -0.02 -2.81
C ALA A 130 9.31 -0.72 -3.62
N GLU A 131 10.18 0.09 -4.22
CA GLU A 131 11.39 -0.40 -4.85
C GLU A 131 12.31 -1.05 -3.81
N LEU A 132 12.94 -2.17 -4.20
CA LEU A 132 13.93 -2.82 -3.34
C LEU A 132 15.16 -1.91 -3.15
N ARG A 133 15.62 -1.83 -1.92
CA ARG A 133 16.84 -1.07 -1.57
C ARG A 133 18.07 -1.48 -2.39
N PRO A 134 18.95 -0.55 -2.73
CA PRO A 134 19.06 0.84 -2.26
C PRO A 134 18.11 1.82 -2.96
N GLY A 135 17.24 1.36 -3.83
CA GLY A 135 16.21 2.20 -4.44
C GLY A 135 15.27 2.80 -3.39
N THR A 136 14.64 3.92 -3.73
CA THR A 136 13.75 4.67 -2.84
C THR A 136 12.48 5.15 -3.56
N ALA A 137 12.15 4.55 -4.70
CA ALA A 137 10.94 4.86 -5.42
C ALA A 137 9.76 4.04 -4.89
N SER A 138 8.58 4.51 -5.17
CA SER A 138 7.35 3.73 -5.09
C SER A 138 7.13 2.99 -6.41
N ALA A 139 6.40 1.89 -6.38
CA ALA A 139 6.02 1.17 -7.59
C ALA A 139 4.50 1.10 -7.71
N VAL A 140 4.01 1.20 -8.94
CA VAL A 140 2.59 0.98 -9.24
C VAL A 140 2.25 -0.48 -8.98
N ALA A 141 1.22 -0.75 -8.19
CA ALA A 141 0.79 -2.10 -7.85
C ALA A 141 -0.73 -2.25 -7.90
N ASP A 142 -1.20 -3.37 -8.43
CA ASP A 142 -2.60 -3.78 -8.38
C ASP A 142 -2.80 -4.78 -7.25
N ILE A 143 -3.44 -4.35 -6.17
CA ILE A 143 -3.74 -5.20 -5.01
C ILE A 143 -5.15 -5.79 -5.06
N ASP A 144 -5.98 -5.40 -6.02
CA ASP A 144 -7.40 -5.79 -6.09
C ASP A 144 -7.62 -7.12 -6.83
N HIS A 145 -6.61 -7.62 -7.54
CA HIS A 145 -6.71 -8.89 -8.30
C HIS A 145 -6.62 -10.14 -7.41
N PHE A 146 -6.16 -10.03 -6.17
CA PHE A 146 -5.99 -11.17 -5.26
C PHE A 146 -7.34 -11.78 -4.87
N LYS A 147 -7.48 -13.09 -5.06
CA LYS A 147 -8.69 -13.85 -4.70
C LYS A 147 -8.49 -14.52 -3.35
N TRP A 148 -9.14 -13.99 -2.34
CA TRP A 148 -9.15 -14.57 -1.01
C TRP A 148 -9.90 -15.91 -1.00
N THR A 149 -9.32 -16.92 -0.34
CA THR A 149 -9.91 -18.27 -0.22
C THR A 149 -10.35 -18.59 1.22
N ASP A 150 -10.40 -17.61 2.07
CA ASP A 150 -10.62 -17.67 3.51
C ASP A 150 -12.07 -17.48 3.96
N SER A 151 -13.04 -17.48 3.02
CA SER A 151 -14.46 -17.19 3.29
C SER A 151 -15.06 -18.09 4.39
N LYS A 152 -14.64 -19.37 4.48
CA LYS A 152 -15.09 -20.28 5.54
C LYS A 152 -14.61 -19.82 6.92
N TRP A 153 -13.35 -19.41 7.02
CA TRP A 153 -12.78 -18.88 8.25
C TRP A 153 -13.42 -17.55 8.66
N MET A 154 -13.60 -16.63 7.69
CA MET A 154 -14.27 -15.35 7.92
C MET A 154 -15.70 -15.51 8.42
N THR A 155 -16.44 -16.51 7.87
CA THR A 155 -17.81 -16.81 8.33
C THR A 155 -17.81 -17.35 9.76
N ALA A 156 -16.91 -18.28 10.08
CA ALA A 156 -16.79 -18.84 11.42
C ALA A 156 -16.41 -17.77 12.45
N ARG A 157 -15.43 -16.90 12.10
CA ARG A 157 -15.03 -15.77 12.95
C ARG A 157 -16.17 -14.78 13.19
N ALA A 158 -16.98 -14.48 12.17
CA ALA A 158 -18.10 -13.55 12.31
C ALA A 158 -19.26 -14.11 13.16
N ALA A 159 -19.33 -15.45 13.31
CA ALA A 159 -20.32 -16.12 14.14
C ALA A 159 -19.89 -16.26 15.61
N GLU A 160 -18.65 -15.92 15.94
CA GLU A 160 -18.14 -15.95 17.32
C GLU A 160 -18.74 -14.80 18.12
N GLU A 161 -19.53 -15.10 19.14
CA GLU A 161 -20.26 -14.11 19.93
C GLU A 161 -19.38 -13.47 21.02
N ASP A 162 -18.42 -14.24 21.58
CA ASP A 162 -17.52 -13.75 22.64
C ASP A 162 -16.08 -14.19 22.40
N VAL A 163 -15.35 -13.38 21.65
CA VAL A 163 -13.92 -13.59 21.40
C VAL A 163 -13.05 -13.51 22.66
N TYR A 164 -13.53 -12.85 23.71
CA TYR A 164 -12.81 -12.72 24.98
C TYR A 164 -12.95 -13.97 25.88
N ALA A 165 -13.92 -14.84 25.61
CA ALA A 165 -14.06 -16.12 26.29
C ALA A 165 -13.13 -17.20 25.75
N GLN A 166 -12.45 -16.96 24.61
CA GLN A 166 -11.54 -17.90 24.00
C GLN A 166 -10.11 -17.74 24.55
N PRO A 167 -9.35 -18.83 24.71
CA PRO A 167 -7.96 -18.72 25.09
C PRO A 167 -7.14 -17.99 24.03
N MET A 168 -6.25 -17.09 24.44
CA MET A 168 -5.39 -16.34 23.54
C MET A 168 -3.92 -16.57 23.94
N ALA A 169 -3.14 -17.13 23.00
CA ALA A 169 -1.69 -17.24 23.09
C ALA A 169 -1.10 -16.59 21.82
N ILE A 170 -0.36 -15.50 21.99
CA ILE A 170 0.19 -14.69 20.89
C ILE A 170 1.66 -15.02 20.72
N TYR A 171 2.08 -15.32 19.49
CA TYR A 171 3.47 -15.44 19.10
C TYR A 171 3.90 -14.17 18.37
N GLU A 172 4.63 -13.30 19.06
CA GLU A 172 5.23 -12.12 18.48
C GLU A 172 6.51 -12.49 17.75
N VAL A 173 6.65 -12.07 16.49
CA VAL A 173 7.77 -12.45 15.65
C VAL A 173 8.22 -11.34 14.72
N HIS A 174 9.52 -11.11 14.66
CA HIS A 174 10.15 -10.26 13.64
C HIS A 174 10.58 -11.12 12.45
N PRO A 175 9.92 -10.99 11.27
CA PRO A 175 10.15 -11.87 10.12
C PRO A 175 11.60 -11.89 9.64
N GLY A 176 12.28 -10.75 9.66
CA GLY A 176 13.67 -10.62 9.21
C GLY A 176 14.71 -11.27 10.12
N SER A 177 14.36 -11.67 11.35
CA SER A 177 15.30 -12.27 12.32
C SER A 177 14.89 -13.66 12.81
N TRP A 178 13.65 -14.11 12.55
CA TRP A 178 13.13 -15.36 13.07
C TRP A 178 13.91 -16.59 12.55
N LYS A 179 14.09 -16.67 11.22
CA LYS A 179 14.94 -17.65 10.55
C LYS A 179 15.60 -17.02 9.33
N ARG A 180 16.75 -17.57 8.96
CA ARG A 180 17.50 -17.19 7.76
C ARG A 180 18.01 -18.42 7.03
N HIS A 181 18.17 -18.35 5.72
CA HIS A 181 18.84 -19.37 4.93
C HIS A 181 20.34 -19.30 5.18
N PRO A 182 20.97 -20.36 5.68
CA PRO A 182 22.40 -20.35 5.90
C PRO A 182 23.14 -20.31 4.55
N GLY A 183 24.15 -19.43 4.45
CA GLY A 183 25.06 -19.37 3.30
C GLY A 183 24.53 -18.68 2.06
N ARG A 184 23.40 -17.98 2.13
CA ARG A 184 22.95 -17.12 1.02
C ARG A 184 23.65 -15.76 1.08
N GLU A 185 24.05 -15.25 -0.12
CA GLU A 185 24.75 -13.95 -0.25
C GLU A 185 23.83 -12.74 -0.04
N ASP A 186 22.52 -12.96 -0.12
CA ASP A 186 21.45 -11.95 0.00
C ASP A 186 20.93 -11.76 1.44
N ASP A 187 21.82 -11.81 2.43
CA ASP A 187 21.46 -11.78 3.87
C ASP A 187 20.58 -12.95 4.34
N GLY A 188 20.15 -13.81 3.43
CA GLY A 188 19.42 -15.05 3.71
C GLY A 188 18.03 -14.85 4.28
N PHE A 189 17.35 -13.74 4.03
CA PHE A 189 15.98 -13.52 4.46
C PHE A 189 15.02 -14.55 3.84
N TYR A 190 14.02 -14.96 4.60
CA TYR A 190 12.88 -15.70 4.07
C TYR A 190 11.96 -14.74 3.31
N SER A 191 11.47 -15.16 2.14
CA SER A 191 10.32 -14.50 1.52
C SER A 191 9.06 -14.67 2.38
N TYR A 192 8.04 -13.85 2.17
CA TYR A 192 6.76 -14.00 2.86
C TYR A 192 6.14 -15.39 2.68
N ARG A 193 6.32 -16.03 1.51
CA ARG A 193 5.83 -17.40 1.26
C ARG A 193 6.61 -18.43 2.07
N GLU A 194 7.93 -18.40 2.04
CA GLU A 194 8.79 -19.28 2.83
C GLU A 194 8.55 -19.10 4.33
N LEU A 195 8.35 -17.83 4.75
CA LEU A 195 7.98 -17.53 6.13
C LEU A 195 6.66 -18.19 6.50
N ALA A 196 5.62 -18.05 5.69
CA ALA A 196 4.32 -18.67 5.93
C ALA A 196 4.42 -20.19 6.01
N ASP A 197 5.14 -20.84 5.08
CA ASP A 197 5.33 -22.28 5.01
C ASP A 197 6.08 -22.83 6.23
N SER A 198 6.95 -22.04 6.85
CA SER A 198 7.76 -22.45 8.00
C SER A 198 7.16 -22.03 9.34
N LEU A 199 6.60 -20.83 9.44
CA LEU A 199 6.09 -20.24 10.69
C LEU A 199 4.73 -20.83 11.08
N ILE A 200 3.82 -21.02 10.12
CA ILE A 200 2.46 -21.49 10.42
C ILE A 200 2.47 -22.90 11.06
N PRO A 201 3.19 -23.90 10.52
CA PRO A 201 3.29 -25.20 11.17
C PRO A 201 3.90 -25.10 12.57
N TYR A 202 4.96 -24.31 12.74
CA TYR A 202 5.63 -24.13 14.02
C TYR A 202 4.69 -23.58 15.11
N VAL A 203 4.00 -22.49 14.84
CA VAL A 203 3.10 -21.87 15.83
C VAL A 203 1.90 -22.75 16.16
N LYS A 204 1.42 -23.55 15.20
CA LYS A 204 0.36 -24.54 15.43
C LYS A 204 0.83 -25.67 16.33
N GLU A 205 2.02 -26.23 16.07
CA GLU A 205 2.61 -27.30 16.89
C GLU A 205 2.85 -26.83 18.33
N MET A 206 3.29 -25.56 18.49
CA MET A 206 3.52 -24.97 19.82
C MET A 206 2.24 -24.50 20.53
N GLY A 207 1.07 -24.59 19.90
CA GLY A 207 -0.22 -24.26 20.50
C GLY A 207 -0.56 -22.78 20.55
N TYR A 208 0.13 -21.92 19.78
CA TYR A 208 -0.23 -20.52 19.66
C TYR A 208 -1.50 -20.33 18.84
N THR A 209 -2.32 -19.37 19.23
CA THR A 209 -3.59 -19.04 18.58
C THR A 209 -3.49 -17.86 17.64
N HIS A 210 -2.53 -16.96 17.87
CA HIS A 210 -2.32 -15.71 17.12
C HIS A 210 -0.83 -15.53 16.80
N ILE A 211 -0.57 -14.81 15.69
CA ILE A 211 0.76 -14.35 15.30
C ILE A 211 0.72 -12.82 15.26
N GLU A 212 1.68 -12.17 15.89
CA GLU A 212 1.93 -10.75 15.79
C GLU A 212 3.20 -10.53 14.98
N LEU A 213 3.05 -9.94 13.78
CA LEU A 213 4.17 -9.68 12.87
C LEU A 213 4.74 -8.28 13.12
N MET A 214 5.99 -8.20 13.51
CA MET A 214 6.72 -6.96 13.71
C MET A 214 7.41 -6.50 12.41
N GLY A 215 7.47 -5.18 12.16
CA GLY A 215 8.31 -4.60 11.13
C GLY A 215 7.97 -5.02 9.70
N ILE A 216 6.68 -5.22 9.37
CA ILE A 216 6.24 -5.65 8.04
C ILE A 216 5.99 -4.50 7.06
N SER A 217 5.82 -3.27 7.54
CA SER A 217 5.69 -2.09 6.67
C SER A 217 7.05 -1.70 6.10
N GLU A 218 7.07 -1.04 4.93
CA GLU A 218 8.32 -0.66 4.25
C GLU A 218 9.15 0.32 5.07
N TYR A 219 10.45 0.05 5.17
CA TYR A 219 11.44 0.85 5.89
C TYR A 219 12.79 0.85 5.17
N PRO A 220 13.59 1.95 5.22
CA PRO A 220 14.82 2.09 4.45
C PRO A 220 16.06 1.54 5.15
N PHE A 221 16.01 1.26 6.46
CA PHE A 221 17.18 0.96 7.27
C PHE A 221 16.97 -0.27 8.14
N ASP A 222 17.70 -1.35 7.87
CA ASP A 222 17.58 -2.65 8.57
C ASP A 222 17.84 -2.58 10.06
N GLY A 223 18.80 -1.74 10.47
CA GLY A 223 19.10 -1.54 11.89
C GLY A 223 17.95 -0.95 12.69
N SER A 224 16.91 -0.42 12.02
CA SER A 224 15.68 0.04 12.68
C SER A 224 14.71 -1.09 13.03
N TRP A 225 14.93 -2.32 12.55
CA TRP A 225 14.01 -3.46 12.69
C TRP A 225 12.58 -3.18 12.21
N GLY A 226 12.43 -2.29 11.23
CA GLY A 226 11.13 -1.86 10.72
C GLY A 226 10.42 -0.79 11.54
N TYR A 227 11.08 -0.20 12.57
CA TYR A 227 10.47 0.89 13.35
C TYR A 227 10.61 2.28 12.71
N GLN A 228 11.43 2.42 11.66
CA GLN A 228 11.53 3.67 10.88
C GLN A 228 10.75 3.54 9.57
N VAL A 229 9.43 3.37 9.69
CA VAL A 229 8.52 3.16 8.55
C VAL A 229 8.50 4.36 7.62
N THR A 230 8.59 4.09 6.31
CA THR A 230 8.44 5.09 5.25
C THR A 230 7.26 4.82 4.32
N GLY A 231 6.75 3.57 4.29
CA GLY A 231 5.60 3.17 3.49
C GLY A 231 4.58 2.39 4.32
N TYR A 232 3.58 3.07 4.88
CA TYR A 232 2.60 2.44 5.78
C TYR A 232 1.69 1.42 5.10
N TYR A 233 1.51 1.54 3.78
CA TYR A 233 0.61 0.69 2.98
C TYR A 233 1.36 -0.32 2.11
N ALA A 234 2.70 -0.24 2.07
CA ALA A 234 3.55 -1.18 1.37
C ALA A 234 4.14 -2.20 2.34
N PRO A 235 4.06 -3.52 2.06
CA PRO A 235 4.86 -4.50 2.76
C PRO A 235 6.33 -4.27 2.46
N THR A 236 7.22 -4.56 3.40
CA THR A 236 8.66 -4.36 3.16
C THR A 236 9.14 -5.19 1.96
N ALA A 237 9.76 -4.51 1.00
CA ALA A 237 10.30 -5.14 -0.20
C ALA A 237 11.41 -6.16 0.13
N LEU A 238 12.04 -6.06 1.30
CA LEU A 238 13.06 -6.98 1.79
C LEU A 238 12.59 -8.45 1.81
N LEU A 239 11.33 -8.70 2.13
CA LEU A 239 10.76 -10.05 2.23
C LEU A 239 9.94 -10.44 0.98
N LEU A 240 9.79 -9.54 0.00
CA LEU A 240 9.03 -9.81 -1.22
C LEU A 240 9.85 -10.55 -2.28
N PHE A 241 11.16 -10.32 -2.34
CA PHE A 241 12.03 -10.82 -3.39
C PHE A 241 13.22 -11.60 -2.84
N HIS A 242 13.10 -12.92 -2.88
CA HIS A 242 14.28 -13.79 -2.83
C HIS A 242 14.23 -14.87 -3.90
N ASN A 243 13.66 -14.55 -5.08
CA ASN A 243 13.84 -15.42 -6.24
C ASN A 243 13.99 -14.59 -7.51
N PRO A 244 15.23 -14.34 -7.99
CA PRO A 244 15.48 -13.67 -9.26
C PRO A 244 15.02 -14.48 -10.48
N SER A 245 14.46 -15.68 -10.29
CA SER A 245 14.02 -16.58 -11.36
C SER A 245 12.53 -16.56 -11.65
N THR A 246 11.72 -15.67 -11.04
CA THR A 246 10.26 -15.55 -11.28
C THR A 246 9.83 -14.11 -11.58
N ALA A 247 10.71 -13.30 -12.20
CA ALA A 247 10.37 -12.03 -12.81
C ALA A 247 10.01 -12.26 -14.28
#